data_d7cb2f50acac064fdf5d15073ee0dce2
#
_entry.id   d7cb2f50acac064fdf5d15073ee0dce2
#
_cell.length_a   1.000
_cell.length_b   1.000
_cell.length_c   1.000
_cell.angle_alpha   90.00
_cell.angle_beta   90.00
_cell.angle_gamma   90.00
#
_symmetry.space_group_name_H-M   'P 1'
#
loop_
_entity.id
_entity.type
_entity.pdbx_description
1 polymer ?
#
loop_
_entity_poly.entity_id
_entity_poly.type
_entity_poly.pdbx_seq_one_letter_code
_entity_poly.pdbx_strand_id
1 'polypeptide(L)'
;MGKDVEWKAYYGDNHRYADIINGIGCGGVQLVKDTDLEEVDVASGRKSRDMIRKAALGVNFVLIGIENQEVVDYGFPFRNMHYDVLQYQKQMKEISKEVQAGEEKLTPGEYLYHFRKRDKLHPVITFVLYSGKEPWDGPKCLHDILDFSEIPDKLKSMIADYQVNIIDVRRLEDTSMFVTDVRYVFDFIRYSDDKGKLLQLVENNPYYREMDEEAYDVVSKYTNSIELISVKDEQLNGGKADMCQAIKDLMEDSRIEGIEKTKIENAKNLLDILSDEVIAEKIGLPIEKVQELREENKV
;
A
#
# COMPACT_ATOMS: atom_id res chain seq x y z
N MET A 1 10.84 12.17 3.33
CA MET A 1 11.05 10.75 3.09
C MET A 1 9.78 10.22 2.46
N GLY A 2 9.87 9.46 1.36
CA GLY A 2 8.67 9.06 0.61
C GLY A 2 7.99 7.86 1.28
N LYS A 3 6.69 7.69 1.03
CA LYS A 3 5.86 6.57 1.51
C LYS A 3 6.46 5.17 1.23
N ASP A 4 7.34 5.08 0.23
CA ASP A 4 8.03 3.83 -0.16
C ASP A 4 8.96 3.26 0.93
N VAL A 5 9.46 4.09 1.85
CA VAL A 5 10.41 3.65 2.88
C VAL A 5 9.66 2.88 3.98
N GLU A 6 8.60 3.45 4.49
CA GLU A 6 7.79 2.84 5.56
C GLU A 6 7.08 1.58 5.05
N TRP A 7 6.62 1.62 3.80
CA TRP A 7 6.02 0.49 3.14
C TRP A 7 7.00 -0.68 3.02
N LYS A 8 8.24 -0.40 2.55
CA LYS A 8 9.29 -1.41 2.43
C LYS A 8 9.74 -1.94 3.78
N ALA A 9 9.78 -1.11 4.82
CA ALA A 9 10.09 -1.57 6.17
C ALA A 9 9.03 -2.55 6.68
N TYR A 10 7.77 -2.19 6.58
CA TYR A 10 6.65 -2.99 7.08
C TYR A 10 6.48 -4.32 6.33
N TYR A 11 6.34 -4.27 4.99
CA TYR A 11 6.15 -5.48 4.18
C TYR A 11 7.47 -6.21 3.87
N GLY A 12 8.64 -5.63 4.21
CA GLY A 12 9.93 -6.28 4.12
C GLY A 12 10.13 -7.37 5.16
N ASP A 13 9.33 -7.40 6.22
CA ASP A 13 9.28 -8.50 7.16
C ASP A 13 8.77 -9.78 6.48
N ASN A 14 9.52 -10.87 6.58
CA ASN A 14 9.20 -12.13 5.89
C ASN A 14 7.89 -12.77 6.40
N HIS A 15 7.51 -12.54 7.65
CA HIS A 15 6.28 -13.10 8.22
C HIS A 15 5.05 -12.43 7.57
N ARG A 16 5.05 -11.10 7.47
CA ARG A 16 4.01 -10.33 6.78
C ARG A 16 4.00 -10.60 5.27
N TYR A 17 5.18 -10.74 4.67
CA TYR A 17 5.32 -11.07 3.25
C TYR A 17 4.73 -12.44 2.92
N ALA A 18 5.04 -13.46 3.72
CA ALA A 18 4.46 -14.80 3.59
C ALA A 18 2.94 -14.77 3.77
N ASP A 19 2.43 -13.98 4.71
CA ASP A 19 0.99 -13.86 4.97
C ASP A 19 0.24 -13.25 3.78
N ILE A 20 0.81 -12.24 3.13
CA ILE A 20 0.23 -11.68 1.90
C ILE A 20 0.17 -12.74 0.79
N ILE A 21 1.24 -13.51 0.60
CA ILE A 21 1.26 -14.58 -0.40
C ILE A 21 0.18 -15.63 -0.07
N ASN A 22 0.12 -16.07 1.18
CA ASN A 22 -0.81 -17.09 1.63
C ASN A 22 -2.26 -16.59 1.56
N GLY A 23 -2.52 -15.39 2.04
CA GLY A 23 -3.84 -14.79 2.00
C GLY A 23 -4.35 -14.64 0.57
N ILE A 24 -3.61 -13.92 -0.25
CA ILE A 24 -4.02 -13.55 -1.61
C ILE A 24 -3.79 -14.70 -2.60
N GLY A 25 -2.58 -15.24 -2.61
CA GLY A 25 -2.14 -16.22 -3.62
C GLY A 25 -2.64 -17.64 -3.35
N CYS A 26 -2.84 -17.99 -2.08
CA CYS A 26 -3.19 -19.35 -1.66
C CYS A 26 -4.58 -19.42 -1.00
N GLY A 27 -5.39 -18.35 -1.06
CA GLY A 27 -6.74 -18.32 -0.50
C GLY A 27 -6.79 -18.53 1.02
N GLY A 28 -5.79 -18.04 1.75
CA GLY A 28 -5.65 -18.16 3.21
C GLY A 28 -4.96 -19.46 3.68
N VAL A 29 -4.65 -20.37 2.76
CA VAL A 29 -3.90 -21.60 3.10
C VAL A 29 -2.43 -21.25 3.35
N GLN A 30 -1.91 -21.61 4.53
CA GLN A 30 -0.53 -21.29 4.94
C GLN A 30 0.47 -22.24 4.26
N LEU A 31 0.81 -21.98 3.00
CA LEU A 31 1.72 -22.78 2.18
C LEU A 31 3.17 -22.28 2.24
N VAL A 32 3.35 -20.96 2.33
CA VAL A 32 4.66 -20.31 2.38
C VAL A 32 4.94 -19.90 3.81
N LYS A 33 6.09 -20.28 4.34
CA LYS A 33 6.57 -19.86 5.65
C LYS A 33 7.57 -18.70 5.48
N ASP A 34 7.72 -17.88 6.49
CA ASP A 34 8.72 -16.83 6.55
C ASP A 34 10.15 -17.34 6.32
N THR A 35 10.46 -18.54 6.88
CA THR A 35 11.73 -19.25 6.70
C THR A 35 11.98 -19.76 5.28
N ASP A 36 10.93 -19.85 4.45
CA ASP A 36 11.01 -20.32 3.07
C ASP A 36 11.29 -19.15 2.08
N LEU A 37 11.38 -17.92 2.60
CA LEU A 37 11.58 -16.71 1.80
C LEU A 37 13.05 -16.26 1.83
N GLU A 38 13.62 -16.11 0.64
CA GLU A 38 14.95 -15.53 0.42
C GLU A 38 14.83 -14.19 -0.30
N GLU A 39 15.56 -13.18 0.17
CA GLU A 39 15.63 -11.90 -0.52
C GLU A 39 16.35 -12.04 -1.86
N VAL A 40 15.81 -11.44 -2.89
CA VAL A 40 16.40 -11.42 -4.22
C VAL A 40 16.78 -9.98 -4.56
N ASP A 41 18.04 -9.78 -4.99
CA ASP A 41 18.48 -8.48 -5.46
C ASP A 41 17.58 -8.00 -6.61
N VAL A 42 16.96 -6.86 -6.39
CA VAL A 42 16.20 -6.19 -7.43
C VAL A 42 17.18 -5.71 -8.50
N ALA A 43 16.93 -6.05 -9.75
CA ALA A 43 17.81 -5.65 -10.85
C ALA A 43 18.05 -4.13 -10.81
N SER A 44 19.31 -3.70 -10.69
CA SER A 44 19.71 -2.30 -10.56
C SER A 44 19.30 -1.49 -11.80
N GLY A 45 18.41 -0.49 -11.59
CA GLY A 45 17.97 0.44 -12.62
C GLY A 45 16.99 1.47 -12.04
N ARG A 46 16.80 2.61 -12.73
CA ARG A 46 15.87 3.68 -12.30
C ARG A 46 14.40 3.25 -12.21
N LYS A 47 14.08 2.04 -12.67
CA LYS A 47 12.75 1.42 -12.63
C LYS A 47 12.95 -0.02 -12.16
N SER A 48 12.91 -0.23 -10.85
CA SER A 48 12.92 -1.55 -10.25
C SER A 48 11.59 -1.79 -9.51
N ARG A 49 11.23 -3.06 -9.38
CA ARG A 49 10.11 -3.50 -8.54
C ARG A 49 10.37 -3.13 -7.08
N ASP A 50 9.32 -2.89 -6.30
CA ASP A 50 9.46 -2.50 -4.90
C ASP A 50 10.12 -3.58 -4.07
N MET A 51 9.61 -4.82 -4.11
CA MET A 51 10.18 -5.96 -3.41
C MET A 51 9.99 -7.25 -4.21
N ILE A 52 10.94 -8.17 -4.07
CA ILE A 52 10.85 -9.52 -4.61
C ILE A 52 11.49 -10.52 -3.66
N ARG A 53 10.86 -11.67 -3.48
CA ARG A 53 11.36 -12.79 -2.71
C ARG A 53 11.32 -14.07 -3.53
N LYS A 54 12.29 -14.95 -3.29
CA LYS A 54 12.28 -16.32 -3.77
C LYS A 54 11.61 -17.17 -2.70
N ALA A 55 10.48 -17.75 -3.01
CA ALA A 55 9.71 -18.61 -2.11
C ALA A 55 9.93 -20.08 -2.46
N ALA A 56 10.29 -20.89 -1.48
CA ALA A 56 10.37 -22.34 -1.62
C ALA A 56 8.96 -22.95 -1.51
N LEU A 57 8.56 -23.70 -2.53
CA LEU A 57 7.31 -24.45 -2.59
C LEU A 57 7.65 -25.93 -2.81
N GLY A 58 7.96 -26.65 -1.74
CA GLY A 58 8.48 -27.99 -1.80
C GLY A 58 9.85 -28.03 -2.48
N VAL A 59 9.98 -28.74 -3.60
CA VAL A 59 11.23 -28.84 -4.37
C VAL A 59 11.39 -27.75 -5.44
N ASN A 60 10.37 -26.90 -5.64
CA ASN A 60 10.35 -25.85 -6.64
C ASN A 60 10.44 -24.47 -5.97
N PHE A 61 10.86 -23.49 -6.75
CA PHE A 61 10.92 -22.10 -6.32
C PHE A 61 10.02 -21.23 -7.19
N VAL A 62 9.49 -20.16 -6.60
CA VAL A 62 8.74 -19.12 -7.29
C VAL A 62 9.32 -17.77 -6.87
N LEU A 63 9.52 -16.88 -7.81
CA LEU A 63 9.86 -15.49 -7.51
C LEU A 63 8.57 -14.71 -7.35
N ILE A 64 8.35 -14.12 -6.18
CA ILE A 64 7.13 -13.38 -5.89
C ILE A 64 7.49 -11.94 -5.60
N GLY A 65 6.90 -11.04 -6.38
CA GLY A 65 7.04 -9.60 -6.22
C GLY A 65 5.80 -9.01 -5.57
N ILE A 66 5.99 -8.00 -4.70
CA ILE A 66 4.91 -7.14 -4.23
C ILE A 66 5.23 -5.72 -4.68
N GLU A 67 4.27 -5.07 -5.29
CA GLU A 67 4.32 -3.71 -5.82
C GLU A 67 3.23 -2.88 -5.15
N ASN A 68 3.56 -1.70 -4.65
CA ASN A 68 2.58 -0.79 -4.08
C ASN A 68 2.12 0.25 -5.11
N GLN A 69 0.82 0.47 -5.21
CA GLN A 69 0.22 1.47 -6.09
C GLN A 69 -0.86 2.28 -5.36
N GLU A 70 -0.75 3.60 -5.40
CA GLU A 70 -1.78 4.53 -4.88
C GLU A 70 -2.58 5.19 -5.99
N VAL A 71 -2.01 5.27 -7.18
CA VAL A 71 -2.60 5.92 -8.35
C VAL A 71 -2.66 4.92 -9.49
N VAL A 72 -3.74 4.95 -10.27
CA VAL A 72 -3.89 4.07 -11.43
C VAL A 72 -2.84 4.41 -12.49
N ASP A 73 -2.06 3.41 -12.89
CA ASP A 73 -1.12 3.51 -14.01
C ASP A 73 -1.69 2.74 -15.20
N TYR A 74 -2.14 3.47 -16.20
CA TYR A 74 -2.74 2.89 -17.40
C TYR A 74 -1.75 2.13 -18.30
N GLY A 75 -0.44 2.27 -18.09
CA GLY A 75 0.62 1.48 -18.74
C GLY A 75 1.12 0.30 -17.89
N PHE A 76 0.48 0.04 -16.75
CA PHE A 76 0.97 -0.90 -15.74
C PHE A 76 1.19 -2.32 -16.25
N PRO A 77 0.34 -2.94 -17.10
CA PRO A 77 0.59 -4.28 -17.60
C PRO A 77 1.94 -4.42 -18.33
N PHE A 78 2.31 -3.45 -19.14
CA PHE A 78 3.62 -3.43 -19.80
C PHE A 78 4.76 -3.26 -18.80
N ARG A 79 4.62 -2.36 -17.83
CA ARG A 79 5.63 -2.13 -16.79
C ARG A 79 5.87 -3.38 -15.96
N ASN A 80 4.80 -4.04 -15.52
CA ASN A 80 4.88 -5.27 -14.74
C ASN A 80 5.50 -6.43 -15.54
N MET A 81 5.08 -6.61 -16.79
CA MET A 81 5.67 -7.58 -17.71
C MET A 81 7.18 -7.32 -17.88
N HIS A 82 7.59 -6.06 -18.02
CA HIS A 82 9.01 -5.72 -18.13
C HIS A 82 9.79 -6.12 -16.88
N TYR A 83 9.26 -5.94 -15.69
CA TYR A 83 9.90 -6.38 -14.44
C TYR A 83 10.05 -7.90 -14.38
N ASP A 84 9.04 -8.65 -14.79
CA ASP A 84 9.13 -10.11 -14.84
C ASP A 84 10.17 -10.59 -15.86
N VAL A 85 10.22 -9.95 -17.03
CA VAL A 85 11.22 -10.22 -18.05
C VAL A 85 12.65 -9.99 -17.54
N LEU A 86 12.88 -8.93 -16.75
CA LEU A 86 14.19 -8.70 -16.14
C LEU A 86 14.61 -9.83 -15.18
N GLN A 87 13.66 -10.40 -14.42
CA GLN A 87 13.94 -11.55 -13.57
C GLN A 87 14.24 -12.82 -14.37
N TYR A 88 13.49 -13.08 -15.45
CA TYR A 88 13.79 -14.18 -16.36
C TYR A 88 15.15 -14.00 -17.05
N GLN A 89 15.51 -12.79 -17.47
CA GLN A 89 16.81 -12.50 -18.04
C GLN A 89 17.96 -12.76 -17.05
N LYS A 90 17.77 -12.44 -15.76
CA LYS A 90 18.77 -12.74 -14.72
C LYS A 90 18.98 -14.23 -14.59
N GLN A 91 17.91 -15.02 -14.49
CA GLN A 91 17.98 -16.48 -14.44
C GLN A 91 18.64 -17.08 -15.68
N MET A 92 18.29 -16.60 -16.88
CA MET A 92 18.90 -17.02 -18.14
C MET A 92 20.42 -16.79 -18.15
N LYS A 93 20.86 -15.61 -17.64
CA LYS A 93 22.30 -15.31 -17.54
C LYS A 93 23.04 -16.23 -16.56
N GLU A 94 22.40 -16.58 -15.44
CA GLU A 94 22.97 -17.49 -14.44
C GLU A 94 23.11 -18.89 -15.03
N ILE A 95 22.08 -19.44 -15.64
CA ILE A 95 22.12 -20.73 -16.35
C ILE A 95 23.20 -20.73 -17.47
N SER A 96 23.25 -19.67 -18.27
CA SER A 96 24.22 -19.53 -19.31
C SER A 96 25.68 -19.60 -18.81
N LYS A 97 25.97 -18.95 -17.68
CA LYS A 97 27.28 -19.01 -17.01
C LYS A 97 27.61 -20.43 -16.55
N GLU A 98 26.64 -21.13 -15.94
CA GLU A 98 26.82 -22.51 -15.51
C GLU A 98 27.10 -23.46 -16.68
N VAL A 99 26.34 -23.30 -17.77
CA VAL A 99 26.55 -24.10 -19.00
C VAL A 99 27.93 -23.87 -19.61
N GLN A 100 28.37 -22.60 -19.65
CA GLN A 100 29.71 -22.26 -20.21
C GLN A 100 30.88 -22.74 -19.33
N ALA A 101 30.67 -22.78 -17.99
CA ALA A 101 31.68 -23.25 -17.03
C ALA A 101 31.75 -24.79 -16.95
N GLY A 102 30.70 -25.48 -17.38
CA GLY A 102 30.59 -26.95 -17.29
C GLY A 102 31.35 -27.66 -18.39
N GLU A 103 31.80 -28.89 -18.09
CA GLU A 103 32.49 -29.77 -19.05
C GLU A 103 31.53 -30.77 -19.73
N GLU A 104 30.23 -30.54 -19.61
CA GLU A 104 29.20 -31.45 -20.12
C GLU A 104 29.16 -31.42 -21.66
N LYS A 105 28.96 -32.58 -22.28
CA LYS A 105 28.74 -32.67 -23.71
C LYS A 105 27.37 -32.11 -24.10
N LEU A 106 27.36 -31.01 -24.80
CA LEU A 106 26.19 -30.29 -25.26
C LEU A 106 25.77 -30.67 -26.67
N THR A 107 24.50 -30.61 -26.98
CA THR A 107 24.00 -30.61 -28.35
C THR A 107 24.36 -29.28 -29.02
N PRO A 108 24.32 -29.18 -30.37
CA PRO A 108 24.61 -27.90 -31.06
C PRO A 108 23.71 -26.75 -30.61
N GLY A 109 22.43 -27.01 -30.34
CA GLY A 109 21.49 -25.99 -29.85
C GLY A 109 21.80 -25.53 -28.42
N GLU A 110 22.10 -26.47 -27.53
CA GLU A 110 22.47 -26.14 -26.14
C GLU A 110 23.79 -25.36 -26.09
N TYR A 111 24.76 -25.71 -26.94
CA TYR A 111 26.00 -24.96 -27.06
C TYR A 111 25.79 -23.54 -27.59
N LEU A 112 24.93 -23.39 -28.63
CA LEU A 112 24.68 -22.08 -29.23
C LEU A 112 23.94 -21.12 -28.30
N TYR A 113 22.94 -21.65 -27.60
CA TYR A 113 22.05 -20.82 -26.78
C TYR A 113 22.39 -20.85 -25.28
N HIS A 114 23.38 -21.65 -24.88
CA HIS A 114 23.79 -21.84 -23.47
C HIS A 114 22.62 -22.13 -22.54
N PHE A 115 21.64 -22.93 -23.00
CA PHE A 115 20.45 -23.34 -22.25
C PHE A 115 20.16 -24.82 -22.62
N ARG A 116 20.18 -25.69 -21.60
CA ARG A 116 20.05 -27.15 -21.79
C ARG A 116 18.57 -27.53 -21.82
N LYS A 117 18.21 -28.59 -22.48
CA LYS A 117 16.84 -29.13 -22.55
C LYS A 117 16.24 -29.35 -21.16
N ARG A 118 17.05 -29.68 -20.17
CA ARG A 118 16.62 -29.90 -18.77
C ARG A 118 16.47 -28.62 -17.96
N ASP A 119 17.08 -27.54 -18.39
CA ASP A 119 17.03 -26.28 -17.63
C ASP A 119 15.61 -25.71 -17.61
N LYS A 120 15.24 -25.12 -16.49
CA LYS A 120 13.95 -24.51 -16.26
C LYS A 120 14.14 -23.18 -15.57
N LEU A 121 13.31 -22.22 -15.92
CA LEU A 121 13.21 -20.96 -15.18
C LEU A 121 12.21 -21.11 -14.04
N HIS A 122 12.48 -20.46 -12.93
CA HIS A 122 11.51 -20.31 -11.85
C HIS A 122 10.42 -19.33 -12.29
N PRO A 123 9.13 -19.65 -12.08
CA PRO A 123 8.06 -18.70 -12.37
C PRO A 123 8.23 -17.40 -11.60
N VAL A 124 7.76 -16.30 -12.20
CA VAL A 124 7.68 -14.98 -11.54
C VAL A 124 6.22 -14.60 -11.42
N ILE A 125 5.79 -14.22 -10.23
CA ILE A 125 4.44 -13.75 -9.93
C ILE A 125 4.55 -12.39 -9.26
N THR A 126 3.70 -11.44 -9.64
CA THR A 126 3.62 -10.14 -8.99
C THR A 126 2.23 -9.90 -8.45
N PHE A 127 2.14 -9.52 -7.18
CA PHE A 127 0.95 -8.97 -6.55
C PHE A 127 1.07 -7.45 -6.48
N VAL A 128 0.03 -6.75 -6.91
CA VAL A 128 -0.06 -5.29 -6.88
C VAL A 128 -1.05 -4.91 -5.80
N LEU A 129 -0.57 -4.34 -4.71
CA LEU A 129 -1.41 -3.82 -3.64
C LEU A 129 -1.83 -2.39 -4.00
N TYR A 130 -3.06 -2.24 -4.44
CA TYR A 130 -3.64 -0.94 -4.76
C TYR A 130 -4.41 -0.38 -3.56
N SER A 131 -4.04 0.81 -3.12
CA SER A 131 -4.62 1.48 -1.94
C SER A 131 -5.30 2.81 -2.28
N GLY A 132 -5.48 3.12 -3.56
CA GLY A 132 -6.12 4.35 -4.02
C GLY A 132 -7.57 4.49 -3.52
N LYS A 133 -8.04 5.74 -3.34
CA LYS A 133 -9.41 6.02 -2.89
C LYS A 133 -10.45 5.55 -3.90
N GLU A 134 -10.23 5.87 -5.17
CA GLU A 134 -11.11 5.44 -6.24
C GLU A 134 -10.84 3.96 -6.59
N PRO A 135 -11.84 3.22 -7.07
CA PRO A 135 -11.63 1.86 -7.57
C PRO A 135 -10.58 1.82 -8.68
N TRP A 136 -9.86 0.70 -8.77
CA TRP A 136 -8.98 0.50 -9.91
C TRP A 136 -9.81 0.43 -11.21
N ASP A 137 -9.67 1.42 -12.06
CA ASP A 137 -10.30 1.53 -13.40
C ASP A 137 -9.30 1.31 -14.55
N GLY A 138 -8.05 1.01 -14.22
CA GLY A 138 -6.99 0.77 -15.20
C GLY A 138 -7.00 -0.62 -15.81
N PRO A 139 -6.11 -0.85 -16.79
CA PRO A 139 -5.97 -2.15 -17.46
C PRO A 139 -5.53 -3.24 -16.47
N LYS A 140 -6.02 -4.45 -16.69
CA LYS A 140 -5.69 -5.65 -15.91
C LYS A 140 -4.86 -6.66 -16.69
N CYS A 141 -4.70 -6.44 -17.98
CA CYS A 141 -3.87 -7.28 -18.83
C CYS A 141 -3.25 -6.48 -19.99
N LEU A 142 -2.28 -7.08 -20.67
CA LEU A 142 -1.60 -6.45 -21.80
C LEU A 142 -2.57 -6.15 -22.95
N HIS A 143 -3.55 -7.04 -23.19
CA HIS A 143 -4.55 -6.85 -24.25
C HIS A 143 -5.40 -5.59 -24.04
N ASP A 144 -5.61 -5.15 -22.81
CA ASP A 144 -6.37 -3.93 -22.50
C ASP A 144 -5.68 -2.64 -23.00
N ILE A 145 -4.38 -2.70 -23.28
CA ILE A 145 -3.59 -1.54 -23.76
C ILE A 145 -3.09 -1.69 -25.20
N LEU A 146 -3.47 -2.77 -25.89
CA LEU A 146 -3.12 -2.98 -27.29
C LEU A 146 -4.25 -2.50 -28.21
N ASP A 147 -3.87 -1.87 -29.32
CA ASP A 147 -4.82 -1.49 -30.36
C ASP A 147 -5.13 -2.70 -31.26
N PHE A 148 -6.35 -3.20 -31.16
CA PHE A 148 -6.88 -4.29 -31.96
C PHE A 148 -7.91 -3.85 -33.03
N SER A 149 -8.11 -2.56 -33.25
CA SER A 149 -9.18 -2.01 -34.09
C SER A 149 -9.18 -2.56 -35.53
N GLU A 150 -8.01 -2.83 -36.10
CA GLU A 150 -7.86 -3.34 -37.46
C GLU A 150 -7.34 -4.81 -37.48
N ILE A 151 -7.26 -5.47 -36.34
CA ILE A 151 -6.68 -6.79 -36.21
C ILE A 151 -7.76 -7.89 -36.28
N PRO A 152 -7.72 -8.79 -37.26
CA PRO A 152 -8.63 -9.94 -37.32
C PRO A 152 -8.52 -10.85 -36.09
N ASP A 153 -9.64 -11.41 -35.61
CA ASP A 153 -9.70 -12.23 -34.41
C ASP A 153 -8.70 -13.39 -34.41
N LYS A 154 -8.47 -14.00 -35.57
CA LYS A 154 -7.49 -15.07 -35.72
C LYS A 154 -6.05 -14.60 -35.42
N LEU A 155 -5.67 -13.38 -35.79
CA LEU A 155 -4.37 -12.81 -35.47
C LEU A 155 -4.33 -12.36 -34.00
N LYS A 156 -5.42 -11.76 -33.50
CA LYS A 156 -5.55 -11.39 -32.10
C LYS A 156 -5.32 -12.58 -31.18
N SER A 157 -5.89 -13.76 -31.51
CA SER A 157 -5.71 -14.98 -30.70
C SER A 157 -4.28 -15.55 -30.70
N MET A 158 -3.40 -15.09 -31.59
CA MET A 158 -1.98 -15.49 -31.63
C MET A 158 -1.10 -14.57 -30.79
N ILE A 159 -1.62 -13.43 -30.32
CA ILE A 159 -0.89 -12.50 -29.48
C ILE A 159 -1.05 -12.94 -28.03
N ALA A 160 0.07 -13.26 -27.37
CA ALA A 160 0.05 -13.65 -25.97
C ALA A 160 -0.43 -12.49 -25.09
N ASP A 161 -1.31 -12.79 -24.14
CA ASP A 161 -1.73 -11.84 -23.13
C ASP A 161 -0.88 -11.98 -21.86
N TYR A 162 -0.77 -10.91 -21.11
CA TYR A 162 -0.07 -10.87 -19.84
C TYR A 162 -0.98 -10.28 -18.79
N GLN A 163 -1.39 -11.12 -17.82
CA GLN A 163 -2.30 -10.75 -16.74
C GLN A 163 -1.55 -10.09 -15.58
N VAL A 164 -2.22 -9.15 -14.90
CA VAL A 164 -1.71 -8.48 -13.69
C VAL A 164 -2.60 -8.83 -12.50
N ASN A 165 -2.00 -9.23 -11.38
CA ASN A 165 -2.72 -9.56 -10.15
C ASN A 165 -2.89 -8.31 -9.29
N ILE A 166 -3.96 -7.56 -9.52
CA ILE A 166 -4.28 -6.33 -8.79
C ILE A 166 -5.19 -6.65 -7.61
N ILE A 167 -4.76 -6.24 -6.43
CA ILE A 167 -5.47 -6.37 -5.17
C ILE A 167 -5.85 -4.99 -4.69
N ASP A 168 -7.14 -4.64 -4.80
CA ASP A 168 -7.67 -3.39 -4.27
C ASP A 168 -7.90 -3.54 -2.76
N VAL A 169 -6.94 -3.07 -1.97
CA VAL A 169 -6.93 -3.23 -0.51
C VAL A 169 -8.16 -2.59 0.14
N ARG A 170 -8.63 -1.44 -0.38
CA ARG A 170 -9.82 -0.76 0.16
C ARG A 170 -11.12 -1.51 -0.09
N ARG A 171 -11.13 -2.43 -1.04
CA ARG A 171 -12.31 -3.18 -1.50
C ARG A 171 -12.19 -4.68 -1.31
N LEU A 172 -11.22 -5.12 -0.49
CA LEU A 172 -11.16 -6.51 -0.06
C LEU A 172 -12.45 -6.84 0.71
N GLU A 173 -13.13 -7.92 0.30
CA GLU A 173 -14.37 -8.36 0.95
C GLU A 173 -14.08 -8.95 2.33
N ASP A 174 -13.02 -9.73 2.44
CA ASP A 174 -12.62 -10.44 3.65
C ASP A 174 -11.11 -10.29 3.89
N THR A 175 -10.73 -9.94 5.10
CA THR A 175 -9.34 -9.86 5.58
C THR A 175 -9.01 -10.99 6.56
N SER A 176 -9.96 -11.87 6.89
CA SER A 176 -9.76 -12.98 7.82
C SER A 176 -8.77 -14.04 7.30
N MET A 177 -8.47 -14.00 6.00
CA MET A 177 -7.46 -14.84 5.37
C MET A 177 -6.02 -14.50 5.82
N PHE A 178 -5.79 -13.32 6.36
CA PHE A 178 -4.49 -12.92 6.88
C PHE A 178 -4.39 -13.27 8.37
N VAL A 179 -3.24 -13.83 8.76
CA VAL A 179 -2.99 -14.32 10.13
C VAL A 179 -2.08 -13.39 10.94
N THR A 180 -1.38 -12.45 10.27
CA THR A 180 -0.54 -11.44 10.89
C THR A 180 -1.30 -10.12 11.12
N ASP A 181 -0.57 -9.08 11.51
CA ASP A 181 -1.07 -7.72 11.64
C ASP A 181 -1.43 -7.06 10.29
N VAL A 182 -1.06 -7.64 9.17
CA VAL A 182 -1.50 -7.25 7.81
C VAL A 182 -3.02 -7.13 7.74
N ARG A 183 -3.75 -8.04 8.40
CA ARG A 183 -5.20 -7.97 8.53
C ARG A 183 -5.68 -6.62 9.06
N TYR A 184 -5.11 -6.17 10.16
CA TYR A 184 -5.55 -4.95 10.84
C TYR A 184 -5.14 -3.70 10.06
N VAL A 185 -3.97 -3.72 9.40
CA VAL A 185 -3.54 -2.65 8.52
C VAL A 185 -4.50 -2.51 7.33
N PHE A 186 -4.88 -3.62 6.69
CA PHE A 186 -5.83 -3.61 5.58
C PHE A 186 -7.24 -3.20 6.01
N ASP A 187 -7.72 -3.66 7.17
CA ASP A 187 -9.01 -3.23 7.72
C ASP A 187 -9.03 -1.72 7.99
N PHE A 188 -7.95 -1.17 8.54
CA PHE A 188 -7.85 0.26 8.76
C PHE A 188 -7.89 1.06 7.46
N ILE A 189 -7.09 0.66 6.45
CA ILE A 189 -7.07 1.31 5.14
C ILE A 189 -8.46 1.26 4.49
N ARG A 190 -9.14 0.12 4.60
CA ARG A 190 -10.48 -0.12 4.07
C ARG A 190 -11.53 0.82 4.67
N TYR A 191 -11.47 1.08 5.96
CA TYR A 191 -12.45 1.91 6.65
C TYR A 191 -12.01 3.36 6.85
N SER A 192 -10.82 3.75 6.40
CA SER A 192 -10.25 5.08 6.65
C SER A 192 -11.08 6.26 6.11
N ASP A 193 -11.92 6.04 5.11
CA ASP A 193 -12.82 7.06 4.56
C ASP A 193 -14.20 7.09 5.25
N ASP A 194 -14.50 6.15 6.18
CA ASP A 194 -15.74 6.08 6.95
C ASP A 194 -15.44 6.24 8.45
N LYS A 195 -15.55 7.47 8.94
CA LYS A 195 -15.24 7.81 10.34
C LYS A 195 -15.97 6.94 11.35
N GLY A 196 -17.24 6.60 11.09
CA GLY A 196 -18.05 5.80 12.02
C GLY A 196 -17.57 4.36 12.10
N LYS A 197 -17.29 3.74 10.97
CA LYS A 197 -16.75 2.37 10.91
C LYS A 197 -15.32 2.29 11.41
N LEU A 198 -14.49 3.29 11.09
CA LEU A 198 -13.12 3.35 11.58
C LEU A 198 -13.08 3.43 13.11
N LEU A 199 -13.90 4.30 13.72
CA LEU A 199 -13.96 4.42 15.18
C LEU A 199 -14.42 3.09 15.81
N GLN A 200 -15.47 2.46 15.28
CA GLN A 200 -15.92 1.16 15.74
C GLN A 200 -14.84 0.08 15.63
N LEU A 201 -14.09 0.09 14.53
CA LEU A 201 -12.99 -0.84 14.30
C LEU A 201 -11.90 -0.71 15.38
N VAL A 202 -11.41 0.52 15.61
CA VAL A 202 -10.30 0.75 16.56
C VAL A 202 -10.72 0.59 18.02
N GLU A 203 -11.96 0.89 18.37
CA GLU A 203 -12.47 0.72 19.74
C GLU A 203 -12.71 -0.75 20.11
N ASN A 204 -13.20 -1.54 19.15
CA ASN A 204 -13.60 -2.93 19.38
C ASN A 204 -12.45 -3.92 19.23
N ASN A 205 -11.31 -3.51 18.66
CA ASN A 205 -10.19 -4.41 18.46
C ASN A 205 -8.97 -3.98 19.29
N PRO A 206 -8.57 -4.81 20.27
CA PRO A 206 -7.44 -4.50 21.17
C PRO A 206 -6.11 -4.25 20.45
N TYR A 207 -5.91 -4.80 19.26
CA TYR A 207 -4.67 -4.60 18.48
C TYR A 207 -4.35 -3.11 18.28
N TYR A 208 -5.36 -2.27 18.03
CA TYR A 208 -5.14 -0.85 17.77
C TYR A 208 -4.73 -0.02 19.00
N ARG A 209 -4.75 -0.61 20.19
CA ARG A 209 -4.22 0.01 21.42
C ARG A 209 -2.73 -0.27 21.63
N GLU A 210 -2.23 -1.32 20.98
CA GLU A 210 -0.84 -1.76 21.08
C GLU A 210 -0.31 -2.10 19.67
N MET A 211 -0.58 -1.20 18.72
CA MET A 211 -0.18 -1.36 17.33
C MET A 211 1.34 -1.22 17.20
N ASP A 212 1.98 -2.06 16.38
CA ASP A 212 3.39 -1.93 16.09
C ASP A 212 3.68 -0.59 15.41
N GLU A 213 4.81 0.04 15.76
CA GLU A 213 5.21 1.34 15.23
C GLU A 213 5.25 1.36 13.70
N GLU A 214 5.81 0.29 13.08
CA GLU A 214 5.86 0.15 11.63
C GLU A 214 4.46 0.08 10.99
N ALA A 215 3.53 -0.63 11.64
CA ALA A 215 2.14 -0.72 11.20
C ALA A 215 1.43 0.63 11.32
N TYR A 216 1.68 1.37 12.42
CA TYR A 216 1.17 2.73 12.62
C TYR A 216 1.65 3.68 11.51
N ASP A 217 2.94 3.62 11.17
CA ASP A 217 3.54 4.43 10.11
C ASP A 217 2.90 4.15 8.75
N VAL A 218 2.77 2.88 8.41
CA VAL A 218 2.14 2.47 7.15
C VAL A 218 0.70 2.98 7.08
N VAL A 219 -0.10 2.75 8.11
CA VAL A 219 -1.49 3.21 8.15
C VAL A 219 -1.59 4.73 8.00
N SER A 220 -0.80 5.48 8.78
CA SER A 220 -0.81 6.94 8.75
C SER A 220 -0.43 7.50 7.37
N LYS A 221 0.55 6.87 6.71
CA LYS A 221 1.00 7.26 5.36
C LYS A 221 -0.03 6.92 4.28
N TYR A 222 -0.62 5.71 4.33
CA TYR A 222 -1.61 5.28 3.34
C TYR A 222 -2.90 6.09 3.39
N THR A 223 -3.30 6.49 4.58
CA THR A 223 -4.48 7.31 4.76
C THR A 223 -4.21 8.80 4.54
N ASN A 224 -2.96 9.19 4.27
CA ASN A 224 -2.51 10.58 4.15
C ASN A 224 -2.89 11.42 5.37
N SER A 225 -2.89 10.83 6.55
CA SER A 225 -3.27 11.50 7.79
C SER A 225 -2.03 12.19 8.39
N ILE A 226 -1.84 13.47 8.03
CA ILE A 226 -0.78 14.31 8.60
C ILE A 226 -0.99 14.40 10.11
N GLU A 227 -2.23 14.43 10.56
CA GLU A 227 -2.63 14.51 11.95
C GLU A 227 -2.14 13.28 12.74
N LEU A 228 -2.35 12.06 12.23
CA LEU A 228 -1.82 10.84 12.87
C LEU A 228 -0.29 10.86 12.96
N ILE A 229 0.37 11.36 11.93
CA ILE A 229 1.83 11.50 11.92
C ILE A 229 2.29 12.49 13.00
N SER A 230 1.55 13.59 13.20
CA SER A 230 1.94 14.64 14.16
C SER A 230 1.78 14.23 15.63
N VAL A 231 0.83 13.35 15.93
CA VAL A 231 0.58 12.87 17.31
C VAL A 231 1.28 11.55 17.64
N LYS A 232 2.03 10.97 16.68
CA LYS A 232 2.68 9.66 16.85
C LYS A 232 3.54 9.59 18.10
N ASP A 233 4.40 10.56 18.30
CA ASP A 233 5.38 10.56 19.40
C ASP A 233 4.69 10.58 20.79
N GLU A 234 3.51 11.15 20.90
CA GLU A 234 2.71 11.19 22.11
C GLU A 234 2.06 9.83 22.43
N GLN A 235 1.81 9.03 21.39
CA GLN A 235 1.16 7.73 21.49
C GLN A 235 2.15 6.56 21.54
N LEU A 236 3.45 6.83 21.28
CA LEU A 236 4.47 5.80 21.19
C LEU A 236 5.02 5.42 22.57
N ASN A 237 4.92 4.14 22.91
CA ASN A 237 5.48 3.58 24.13
C ASN A 237 6.11 2.21 23.85
N GLY A 238 7.45 2.12 23.98
CA GLY A 238 8.17 0.86 23.82
C GLY A 238 8.03 0.18 22.46
N GLY A 239 7.93 0.97 21.36
CA GLY A 239 7.75 0.46 20.00
C GLY A 239 6.31 0.08 19.66
N LYS A 240 5.35 0.40 20.53
CA LYS A 240 3.91 0.26 20.31
C LYS A 240 3.23 1.62 20.38
N ALA A 241 2.17 1.81 19.60
CA ALA A 241 1.40 3.04 19.56
C ALA A 241 -0.10 2.76 19.78
N ASP A 242 -0.78 3.65 20.52
CA ASP A 242 -2.22 3.60 20.71
C ASP A 242 -2.96 4.37 19.61
N MET A 243 -3.25 3.68 18.51
CA MET A 243 -4.01 4.23 17.38
C MET A 243 -5.44 4.61 17.80
N CYS A 244 -6.04 3.88 18.73
CA CYS A 244 -7.38 4.18 19.22
C CYS A 244 -7.42 5.52 19.96
N GLN A 245 -6.41 5.78 20.81
CA GLN A 245 -6.30 7.05 21.51
C GLN A 245 -5.97 8.19 20.54
N ALA A 246 -5.02 7.99 19.62
CA ALA A 246 -4.69 8.98 18.60
C ALA A 246 -5.91 9.48 17.82
N ILE A 247 -6.78 8.57 17.39
CA ILE A 247 -8.00 8.93 16.65
C ILE A 247 -8.97 9.71 17.54
N LYS A 248 -9.12 9.31 18.81
CA LYS A 248 -10.00 10.02 19.77
C LYS A 248 -9.53 11.44 20.04
N ASP A 249 -8.24 11.61 20.25
CA ASP A 249 -7.63 12.93 20.49
C ASP A 249 -7.86 13.83 19.29
N LEU A 250 -7.58 13.37 18.07
CA LEU A 250 -7.83 14.11 16.84
C LEU A 250 -9.32 14.46 16.61
N MET A 251 -10.22 13.57 16.99
CA MET A 251 -11.66 13.86 16.90
C MET A 251 -12.07 14.92 17.91
N GLU A 252 -11.53 14.90 19.13
CA GLU A 252 -11.81 15.90 20.15
C GLU A 252 -11.23 17.27 19.75
N ASP A 253 -10.00 17.31 19.26
CA ASP A 253 -9.38 18.53 18.74
C ASP A 253 -10.20 19.15 17.60
N SER A 254 -10.63 18.34 16.63
CA SER A 254 -11.49 18.80 15.53
C SER A 254 -12.83 19.31 16.02
N ARG A 255 -13.38 18.72 17.11
CA ARG A 255 -14.62 19.17 17.74
C ARG A 255 -14.44 20.54 18.42
N ILE A 256 -13.32 20.70 19.13
CA ILE A 256 -12.97 21.96 19.81
C ILE A 256 -12.78 23.09 18.77
N GLU A 257 -11.99 22.83 17.73
CA GLU A 257 -11.78 23.78 16.63
C GLU A 257 -13.10 24.17 15.95
N GLY A 258 -13.98 23.19 15.70
CA GLY A 258 -15.29 23.43 15.10
C GLY A 258 -16.19 24.32 15.97
N ILE A 259 -16.17 24.11 17.29
CA ILE A 259 -16.89 24.96 18.26
C ILE A 259 -16.34 26.38 18.26
N GLU A 260 -15.00 26.52 18.29
CA GLU A 260 -14.36 27.83 18.30
C GLU A 260 -14.63 28.60 17.01
N LYS A 261 -14.51 27.95 15.86
CA LYS A 261 -14.85 28.53 14.56
C LYS A 261 -16.30 29.02 14.51
N THR A 262 -17.24 28.20 15.02
CA THR A 262 -18.66 28.58 15.10
C THR A 262 -18.89 29.77 16.03
N LYS A 263 -18.19 29.83 17.15
CA LYS A 263 -18.25 30.97 18.09
C LYS A 263 -17.73 32.24 17.40
N ILE A 264 -16.61 32.17 16.68
CA ILE A 264 -16.06 33.30 15.92
C ILE A 264 -17.04 33.80 14.85
N GLU A 265 -17.65 32.87 14.09
CA GLU A 265 -18.61 33.19 13.05
C GLU A 265 -19.87 33.87 13.65
N ASN A 266 -20.40 33.31 14.73
CA ASN A 266 -21.54 33.90 15.46
C ASN A 266 -21.19 35.29 16.03
N ALA A 267 -19.98 35.47 16.57
CA ALA A 267 -19.54 36.77 17.08
C ALA A 267 -19.47 37.79 15.93
N LYS A 268 -18.92 37.44 14.78
CA LYS A 268 -18.83 38.30 13.58
C LYS A 268 -20.22 38.78 13.13
N ASN A 269 -21.22 37.89 13.15
CA ASN A 269 -22.60 38.23 12.78
C ASN A 269 -23.29 39.19 13.76
N LEU A 270 -22.75 39.35 14.95
CA LEU A 270 -23.33 40.22 16.00
C LEU A 270 -22.54 41.55 16.16
N LEU A 271 -21.40 41.72 15.51
CA LEU A 271 -20.56 42.91 15.68
C LEU A 271 -21.27 44.24 15.41
N ASP A 272 -22.16 44.25 14.42
CA ASP A 272 -22.94 45.44 14.05
C ASP A 272 -24.15 45.73 14.95
N ILE A 273 -24.48 44.76 15.82
CA ILE A 273 -25.75 44.79 16.61
C ILE A 273 -25.49 44.95 18.10
N LEU A 274 -24.39 44.36 18.62
CA LEU A 274 -24.12 44.27 20.06
C LEU A 274 -22.74 44.84 20.41
N SER A 275 -22.60 45.22 21.72
CA SER A 275 -21.28 45.62 22.24
C SER A 275 -20.37 44.41 22.47
N ASP A 276 -19.05 44.66 22.53
CA ASP A 276 -18.04 43.61 22.71
C ASP A 276 -18.25 42.78 23.99
N GLU A 277 -18.64 43.46 25.07
CA GLU A 277 -18.91 42.80 26.35
C GLU A 277 -20.09 41.84 26.28
N VAL A 278 -21.15 42.23 25.57
CA VAL A 278 -22.35 41.40 25.39
C VAL A 278 -22.05 40.21 24.50
N ILE A 279 -21.30 40.41 23.40
CA ILE A 279 -20.89 39.34 22.51
C ILE A 279 -19.99 38.35 23.25
N ALA A 280 -18.99 38.83 23.99
CA ALA A 280 -18.07 38.01 24.77
C ALA A 280 -18.84 37.13 25.79
N GLU A 281 -19.78 37.73 26.53
CA GLU A 281 -20.60 36.98 27.50
C GLU A 281 -21.53 35.95 26.85
N LYS A 282 -22.21 36.29 25.76
CA LYS A 282 -23.24 35.45 25.14
C LYS A 282 -22.65 34.33 24.30
N ILE A 283 -21.54 34.58 23.61
CA ILE A 283 -20.89 33.62 22.73
C ILE A 283 -19.86 32.80 23.52
N GLY A 284 -19.33 33.33 24.63
CA GLY A 284 -18.29 32.70 25.42
C GLY A 284 -16.92 32.75 24.70
N LEU A 285 -16.57 33.93 24.19
CA LEU A 285 -15.25 34.27 23.67
C LEU A 285 -14.57 35.28 24.61
N PRO A 286 -13.23 35.29 24.70
CA PRO A 286 -12.49 36.37 25.37
C PRO A 286 -12.85 37.74 24.75
N ILE A 287 -12.95 38.78 25.57
CA ILE A 287 -13.31 40.12 25.08
C ILE A 287 -12.29 40.66 24.10
N GLU A 288 -11.01 40.38 24.35
CA GLU A 288 -9.90 40.76 23.51
C GLU A 288 -10.07 40.20 22.07
N LYS A 289 -10.56 38.94 21.97
CA LYS A 289 -10.83 38.29 20.69
C LYS A 289 -12.00 38.94 19.94
N VAL A 290 -13.05 39.36 20.66
CA VAL A 290 -14.17 40.07 20.04
C VAL A 290 -13.74 41.46 19.54
N GLN A 291 -12.86 42.14 20.26
CA GLN A 291 -12.27 43.44 19.83
C GLN A 291 -11.41 43.29 18.57
N GLU A 292 -10.55 42.27 18.51
CA GLU A 292 -9.78 41.93 17.31
C GLU A 292 -10.72 41.72 16.09
N LEU A 293 -11.76 40.91 16.25
CA LEU A 293 -12.72 40.65 15.17
C LEU A 293 -13.44 41.92 14.70
N ARG A 294 -13.72 42.87 15.61
CA ARG A 294 -14.33 44.18 15.28
C ARG A 294 -13.36 45.07 14.51
N GLU A 295 -12.09 45.05 14.85
CA GLU A 295 -11.07 45.78 14.11
C GLU A 295 -10.86 45.23 12.71
N GLU A 296 -10.80 43.90 12.56
CA GLU A 296 -10.73 43.22 11.25
C GLU A 296 -11.93 43.53 10.35
N ASN A 297 -13.13 43.71 10.93
CA ASN A 297 -14.35 43.97 10.17
C ASN A 297 -14.52 45.45 9.75
N LYS A 298 -13.65 46.36 10.22
CA LYS A 298 -13.65 47.79 9.85
C LYS A 298 -12.81 48.12 8.60
N VAL A 299 -12.09 47.12 8.06
CA VAL A 299 -11.31 47.23 6.82
C VAL A 299 -12.14 46.74 5.66
#